data_2fe28dfd2babda83a98252b27778ad28
#
_entry.id   2fe28dfd2babda83a98252b27778ad28
#
_cell.length_a   1.000
_cell.length_b   1.000
_cell.length_c   1.000
_cell.angle_alpha   90.00
_cell.angle_beta   90.00
_cell.angle_gamma   90.00
#
_symmetry.space_group_name_H-M   'P 1'
#
loop_
_entity.id
_entity.type
_entity.pdbx_description
1 polymer ?
#
loop_
_entity_poly.entity_id
_entity_poly.type
_entity_poly.pdbx_seq_one_letter_code
_entity_poly.pdbx_strand_id
1 'polypeptide(L)'
;MRRAAMVLTCILSAGCGGQAASPTASVISSSLPSASSQSAPSTSSAAASESVLPEPSGDLGPFTCTLPATDPGTTARAQITGIRVGTHQDYDRIAFEFDGGIPRYQVEVATPPFYADPSGLPLEISGSAFWKITFVGGTRTKPDGGSSYAGPTNFVPGFDALVQLKEGGDFEALSTWYVGLADTSCIRVLTLSGPARLVIDIQH
;
A
#
# COMPACT_ATOMS: atom_id res chain seq x y z
N MET A 1 -22.13 -47.64 -8.53
CA MET A 1 -21.31 -48.78 -8.05
C MET A 1 -19.94 -48.72 -8.70
N ARG A 2 -18.92 -48.39 -7.94
CA ARG A 2 -17.51 -48.83 -8.03
C ARG A 2 -16.67 -47.88 -7.16
N ARG A 3 -16.36 -48.42 -5.98
CA ARG A 3 -15.39 -47.83 -5.02
C ARG A 3 -13.99 -48.24 -5.53
N ALA A 4 -13.08 -47.27 -5.61
CA ALA A 4 -11.65 -47.54 -5.71
C ALA A 4 -10.97 -46.93 -4.49
N ALA A 5 -10.47 -47.82 -3.64
CA ALA A 5 -9.59 -47.50 -2.53
C ALA A 5 -8.17 -47.35 -3.09
N MET A 6 -7.46 -46.32 -2.67
CA MET A 6 -6.03 -46.20 -2.98
C MET A 6 -5.23 -46.07 -1.69
N VAL A 7 -4.27 -46.98 -1.61
CA VAL A 7 -3.45 -47.38 -0.50
C VAL A 7 -2.42 -46.27 -0.15
N LEU A 8 -2.29 -46.02 1.15
CA LEU A 8 -1.30 -45.17 1.81
C LEU A 8 0.02 -45.95 1.93
N THR A 9 1.09 -45.44 1.37
CA THR A 9 2.45 -45.97 1.58
C THR A 9 3.28 -44.94 2.37
N CYS A 10 3.52 -45.26 3.65
CA CYS A 10 4.51 -44.60 4.49
C CYS A 10 5.92 -45.06 4.12
N ILE A 11 6.84 -44.09 3.95
CA ILE A 11 8.28 -44.38 3.93
C ILE A 11 8.89 -43.56 5.08
N LEU A 12 9.32 -44.28 6.16
CA LEU A 12 10.23 -43.79 7.17
C LEU A 12 11.65 -43.87 6.66
N SER A 13 12.43 -42.81 6.78
CA SER A 13 13.90 -42.90 6.73
C SER A 13 14.47 -42.15 7.93
N ALA A 14 15.00 -42.91 8.88
CA ALA A 14 15.82 -42.45 9.97
C ALA A 14 17.27 -42.29 9.47
N GLY A 15 17.93 -41.19 9.86
CA GLY A 15 19.36 -40.96 9.64
C GLY A 15 19.97 -40.30 10.87
N CYS A 16 20.70 -41.10 11.65
CA CYS A 16 21.54 -40.70 12.80
C CYS A 16 22.94 -40.24 12.38
N GLY A 17 23.56 -39.43 13.23
CA GLY A 17 24.99 -39.20 13.35
C GLY A 17 25.40 -37.76 13.01
N GLY A 18 26.17 -37.03 13.78
CA GLY A 18 27.00 -37.29 14.93
C GLY A 18 27.96 -36.12 15.15
N GLN A 19 28.32 -35.92 16.39
CA GLN A 19 29.56 -35.34 16.90
C GLN A 19 29.71 -33.83 17.05
N ALA A 20 29.82 -33.50 18.32
CA ALA A 20 30.38 -32.29 18.92
C ALA A 20 31.88 -32.18 18.66
N ALA A 21 32.37 -30.94 18.50
CA ALA A 21 33.73 -30.55 18.79
C ALA A 21 33.74 -29.10 19.28
N SER A 22 34.02 -28.91 20.54
CA SER A 22 34.54 -27.65 21.09
C SER A 22 36.06 -27.54 20.78
N PRO A 23 36.56 -26.35 20.55
CA PRO A 23 37.87 -26.02 21.08
C PRO A 23 37.90 -24.67 21.82
N THR A 24 38.41 -24.76 23.03
CA THR A 24 39.50 -24.03 23.68
C THR A 24 39.57 -22.50 23.52
N ALA A 25 39.46 -21.87 24.68
CA ALA A 25 39.82 -20.49 24.96
C ALA A 25 41.30 -20.21 24.66
N SER A 26 41.55 -19.03 24.08
CA SER A 26 42.86 -18.36 24.20
C SER A 26 42.63 -16.92 24.60
N VAL A 27 42.96 -16.64 25.82
CA VAL A 27 43.14 -15.30 26.40
C VAL A 27 44.42 -14.68 25.85
N ILE A 28 44.33 -13.53 25.25
CA ILE A 28 45.46 -12.60 25.14
C ILE A 28 44.99 -11.22 25.62
N SER A 29 45.67 -10.78 26.68
CA SER A 29 45.58 -9.46 27.31
C SER A 29 46.27 -8.39 26.47
N SER A 30 45.85 -7.16 26.76
CA SER A 30 46.58 -5.87 26.65
C SER A 30 46.38 -5.09 25.36
N SER A 31 45.80 -3.97 25.39
CA SER A 31 46.20 -2.64 25.81
C SER A 31 45.16 -1.61 25.38
N LEU A 32 44.76 -0.74 26.27
CA LEU A 32 44.03 0.50 25.92
C LEU A 32 44.96 1.46 25.15
N PRO A 33 44.41 2.21 24.22
CA PRO A 33 44.68 3.63 24.16
C PRO A 33 43.41 4.48 24.19
N SER A 34 43.53 5.51 24.97
CA SER A 34 42.93 6.83 25.02
C SER A 34 41.75 7.18 24.13
N ALA A 35 40.79 7.79 24.80
CA ALA A 35 39.68 8.55 24.29
C ALA A 35 40.03 9.46 23.09
N SER A 36 39.28 9.28 22.03
CA SER A 36 38.98 10.35 21.06
C SER A 36 37.46 10.47 20.98
N SER A 37 36.99 11.61 21.46
CA SER A 37 35.61 12.06 21.29
C SER A 37 35.31 12.14 19.81
N GLN A 38 34.59 11.15 19.27
CA GLN A 38 33.94 11.26 17.97
C GLN A 38 32.49 11.64 18.20
N SER A 39 32.22 12.86 17.75
CA SER A 39 30.84 13.40 17.61
C SER A 39 29.95 12.37 16.93
N ALA A 40 28.83 12.06 17.57
CA ALA A 40 27.78 11.25 16.99
C ALA A 40 27.32 11.90 15.66
N PRO A 41 27.15 11.12 14.58
CA PRO A 41 26.43 11.64 13.43
C PRO A 41 24.97 11.85 13.83
N SER A 42 24.55 13.08 13.78
CA SER A 42 23.12 13.45 13.82
C SER A 42 22.44 12.67 12.70
N THR A 43 21.64 11.68 13.05
CA THR A 43 20.66 11.08 12.15
C THR A 43 19.69 12.19 11.79
N SER A 44 19.94 12.82 10.64
CA SER A 44 18.98 13.66 9.96
C SER A 44 17.81 12.75 9.60
N SER A 45 16.76 12.83 10.39
CA SER A 45 15.44 12.33 10.02
C SER A 45 15.08 13.06 8.73
N ALA A 46 15.12 12.34 7.62
CA ALA A 46 14.59 12.84 6.37
C ALA A 46 13.09 13.06 6.59
N ALA A 47 12.73 14.28 6.95
CA ALA A 47 11.36 14.74 6.84
C ALA A 47 10.96 14.49 5.38
N ALA A 48 9.93 13.67 5.18
CA ALA A 48 9.30 13.53 3.89
C ALA A 48 8.93 14.95 3.43
N SER A 49 9.55 15.41 2.34
CA SER A 49 9.19 16.68 1.72
C SER A 49 7.71 16.60 1.39
N GLU A 50 6.90 17.35 2.11
CA GLU A 50 5.54 17.68 1.71
C GLU A 50 5.64 18.42 0.37
N SER A 51 5.51 17.68 -0.72
CA SER A 51 5.25 18.29 -2.01
C SER A 51 3.83 18.83 -1.96
N VAL A 52 3.70 20.12 -1.67
CA VAL A 52 2.45 20.84 -1.88
C VAL A 52 2.13 20.70 -3.38
N LEU A 53 1.21 19.78 -3.69
CA LEU A 53 0.67 19.66 -5.03
C LEU A 53 -0.04 20.98 -5.36
N PRO A 54 0.19 21.57 -6.56
CA PRO A 54 -0.56 22.75 -6.94
C PRO A 54 -2.05 22.41 -6.86
N GLU A 55 -2.78 23.18 -6.08
CA GLU A 55 -4.24 23.11 -6.01
C GLU A 55 -4.80 23.30 -7.43
N PRO A 56 -5.75 22.46 -7.86
CA PRO A 56 -6.49 22.77 -9.06
C PRO A 56 -7.21 24.10 -8.84
N SER A 57 -6.84 25.10 -9.64
CA SER A 57 -7.46 26.43 -9.60
C SER A 57 -8.88 26.33 -10.15
N GLY A 58 -9.88 26.23 -9.28
CA GLY A 58 -11.29 26.14 -9.69
C GLY A 58 -12.20 25.62 -8.58
N ASP A 59 -13.49 25.68 -8.80
CA ASP A 59 -14.48 25.04 -7.95
C ASP A 59 -14.30 23.52 -8.02
N LEU A 60 -13.89 22.91 -6.92
CA LEU A 60 -13.67 21.47 -6.81
C LEU A 60 -14.97 20.67 -6.74
N GLY A 61 -16.12 21.34 -6.74
CA GLY A 61 -17.41 20.72 -6.55
C GLY A 61 -17.70 20.26 -5.10
N PRO A 62 -18.94 19.84 -4.83
CA PRO A 62 -19.37 19.48 -3.48
C PRO A 62 -18.85 18.10 -3.06
N PHE A 63 -18.74 17.90 -1.75
CA PHE A 63 -18.64 16.57 -1.16
C PHE A 63 -19.98 15.83 -1.24
N THR A 64 -19.93 14.51 -1.37
CA THR A 64 -21.07 13.60 -1.28
C THR A 64 -20.82 12.54 -0.23
N CYS A 65 -21.84 12.18 0.55
CA CYS A 65 -21.75 11.09 1.53
C CYS A 65 -22.34 9.78 0.97
N THR A 66 -22.59 9.73 -0.34
CA THR A 66 -23.15 8.55 -1.01
C THR A 66 -22.05 7.72 -1.66
N LEU A 67 -21.95 6.47 -1.28
CA LEU A 67 -21.10 5.45 -1.89
C LEU A 67 -21.96 4.27 -2.37
N PRO A 68 -21.58 3.53 -3.42
CA PRO A 68 -20.30 3.62 -4.12
C PRO A 68 -20.24 4.80 -5.12
N ALA A 69 -19.04 5.40 -5.25
CA ALA A 69 -18.69 6.30 -6.34
C ALA A 69 -18.00 5.48 -7.44
N THR A 70 -18.57 5.49 -8.65
CA THR A 70 -18.07 4.69 -9.77
C THR A 70 -18.00 5.49 -11.06
N ASP A 71 -17.02 5.20 -11.89
CA ASP A 71 -16.88 5.78 -13.23
C ASP A 71 -16.27 4.76 -14.20
N PRO A 72 -16.73 4.69 -15.46
CA PRO A 72 -16.17 3.78 -16.45
C PRO A 72 -14.72 4.10 -16.84
N GLY A 73 -14.23 5.29 -16.46
CA GLY A 73 -12.91 5.79 -16.81
C GLY A 73 -12.84 6.28 -18.28
N THR A 74 -11.65 6.69 -18.65
CA THR A 74 -11.33 7.20 -19.99
C THR A 74 -10.48 6.22 -20.81
N THR A 75 -9.99 5.16 -20.19
CA THR A 75 -9.22 4.09 -20.83
C THR A 75 -9.52 2.72 -20.23
N ALA A 76 -9.36 1.68 -21.05
CA ALA A 76 -9.52 0.30 -20.59
C ALA A 76 -8.31 -0.18 -19.77
N ARG A 77 -7.11 0.41 -19.96
CA ARG A 77 -5.87 0.07 -19.25
C ARG A 77 -4.99 1.29 -19.05
N ALA A 78 -4.38 1.37 -17.87
CA ALA A 78 -3.38 2.37 -17.52
C ALA A 78 -2.43 1.82 -16.44
N GLN A 79 -1.19 2.31 -16.43
CA GLN A 79 -0.24 2.02 -15.36
C GLN A 79 -0.36 3.08 -14.27
N ILE A 80 -0.39 2.65 -13.02
CA ILE A 80 -0.23 3.56 -11.88
C ILE A 80 1.23 3.99 -11.83
N THR A 81 1.51 5.28 -11.99
CA THR A 81 2.86 5.85 -12.02
C THR A 81 3.19 6.68 -10.80
N GLY A 82 2.17 7.10 -10.06
CA GLY A 82 2.34 7.88 -8.84
C GLY A 82 1.19 7.70 -7.88
N ILE A 83 1.51 7.71 -6.57
CA ILE A 83 0.52 7.72 -5.50
C ILE A 83 1.00 8.75 -4.48
N ARG A 84 0.12 9.65 -4.09
CA ARG A 84 0.41 10.69 -3.12
C ARG A 84 -0.74 10.85 -2.16
N VAL A 85 -0.41 11.20 -0.93
CA VAL A 85 -1.37 11.62 0.09
C VAL A 85 -0.98 13.00 0.60
N GLY A 86 -1.96 13.81 0.96
CA GLY A 86 -1.75 15.16 1.48
C GLY A 86 -2.91 15.60 2.35
N THR A 87 -2.68 16.56 3.22
CA THR A 87 -3.71 17.19 4.04
C THR A 87 -3.95 18.64 3.60
N HIS A 88 -5.17 19.09 3.73
CA HIS A 88 -5.65 20.44 3.46
C HIS A 88 -6.50 20.92 4.65
N GLN A 89 -6.96 22.16 4.62
CA GLN A 89 -7.68 22.75 5.76
C GLN A 89 -8.96 21.98 6.12
N ASP A 90 -9.72 21.50 5.14
CA ASP A 90 -11.05 20.93 5.33
C ASP A 90 -11.16 19.48 4.82
N TYR A 91 -10.06 18.91 4.32
CA TYR A 91 -10.03 17.55 3.74
C TYR A 91 -8.62 16.98 3.63
N ASP A 92 -8.54 15.67 3.64
CA ASP A 92 -7.35 14.92 3.24
C ASP A 92 -7.49 14.41 1.81
N ARG A 93 -6.39 14.28 1.09
CA ARG A 93 -6.36 13.93 -0.33
C ARG A 93 -5.53 12.69 -0.60
N ILE A 94 -6.08 11.83 -1.44
CA ILE A 94 -5.37 10.73 -2.10
C ILE A 94 -5.35 11.03 -3.60
N ALA A 95 -4.20 10.92 -4.24
CA ALA A 95 -4.05 11.09 -5.68
C ALA A 95 -3.32 9.89 -6.30
N PHE A 96 -3.97 9.24 -7.26
CA PHE A 96 -3.39 8.21 -8.12
C PHE A 96 -3.09 8.83 -9.49
N GLU A 97 -1.85 8.73 -9.94
CA GLU A 97 -1.41 9.18 -11.26
C GLU A 97 -1.26 8.00 -12.21
N PHE A 98 -1.65 8.21 -13.46
CA PHE A 98 -1.65 7.19 -14.50
C PHE A 98 -0.89 7.64 -15.75
N ASP A 99 -0.29 6.70 -16.48
CA ASP A 99 0.51 6.95 -17.70
C ASP A 99 -0.33 7.27 -18.96
N GLY A 100 -1.61 6.93 -18.92
CA GLY A 100 -2.52 7.12 -20.05
C GLY A 100 -3.75 7.92 -19.68
N GLY A 101 -4.87 7.25 -19.53
CA GLY A 101 -6.13 7.82 -19.03
C GLY A 101 -6.44 7.29 -17.65
N ILE A 102 -7.62 7.63 -17.14
CA ILE A 102 -8.15 7.05 -15.89
C ILE A 102 -8.80 5.70 -16.23
N PRO A 103 -8.38 4.56 -15.61
CA PRO A 103 -9.07 3.30 -15.78
C PRO A 103 -10.43 3.33 -15.06
N ARG A 104 -11.29 2.35 -15.34
CA ARG A 104 -12.53 2.19 -14.57
C ARG A 104 -12.19 2.10 -13.09
N TYR A 105 -12.93 2.83 -12.26
CA TYR A 105 -12.75 2.76 -10.82
C TYR A 105 -14.07 2.64 -10.06
N GLN A 106 -13.95 2.16 -8.83
CA GLN A 106 -15.01 2.15 -7.83
C GLN A 106 -14.41 2.48 -6.47
N VAL A 107 -15.08 3.37 -5.74
CA VAL A 107 -14.83 3.62 -4.32
C VAL A 107 -16.08 3.20 -3.56
N GLU A 108 -15.94 2.29 -2.62
CA GLU A 108 -17.07 1.75 -1.85
C GLU A 108 -16.73 1.63 -0.37
N VAL A 109 -17.76 1.58 0.48
CA VAL A 109 -17.60 1.25 1.90
C VAL A 109 -17.09 -0.19 2.02
N ALA A 110 -16.12 -0.41 2.90
CA ALA A 110 -15.58 -1.72 3.19
C ALA A 110 -15.70 -2.05 4.67
N THR A 111 -15.75 -3.33 5.00
CA THR A 111 -15.81 -3.84 6.37
C THR A 111 -14.82 -4.97 6.57
N PRO A 112 -14.11 -5.04 7.72
CA PRO A 112 -13.21 -6.15 8.01
C PRO A 112 -13.98 -7.48 8.15
N PRO A 113 -13.32 -8.64 7.96
CA PRO A 113 -11.88 -8.80 7.75
C PRO A 113 -11.46 -8.50 6.31
N PHE A 114 -10.24 -7.96 6.14
CA PHE A 114 -9.65 -7.71 4.83
C PHE A 114 -8.61 -8.77 4.50
N TYR A 115 -8.43 -9.01 3.19
CA TYR A 115 -7.49 -10.00 2.69
C TYR A 115 -6.72 -9.43 1.50
N ALA A 116 -5.45 -9.81 1.41
CA ALA A 116 -4.59 -9.45 0.30
C ALA A 116 -4.83 -10.36 -0.92
N ASP A 117 -4.97 -9.76 -2.09
CA ASP A 117 -5.13 -10.46 -3.37
C ASP A 117 -3.79 -10.52 -4.13
N PRO A 118 -3.40 -11.67 -4.71
CA PRO A 118 -4.12 -12.94 -4.78
C PRO A 118 -3.82 -13.93 -3.64
N SER A 119 -3.02 -13.55 -2.65
CA SER A 119 -2.52 -14.49 -1.63
C SER A 119 -3.59 -14.98 -0.64
N GLY A 120 -4.68 -14.22 -0.46
CA GLY A 120 -5.71 -14.50 0.53
C GLY A 120 -5.24 -14.35 2.00
N LEU A 121 -4.06 -13.79 2.22
CA LEU A 121 -3.55 -13.55 3.57
C LEU A 121 -4.32 -12.42 4.26
N PRO A 122 -4.53 -12.50 5.58
CA PRO A 122 -5.15 -11.43 6.34
C PRO A 122 -4.40 -10.11 6.18
N LEU A 123 -5.15 -9.02 6.04
CA LEU A 123 -4.64 -7.68 5.87
C LEU A 123 -5.17 -6.77 6.98
N GLU A 124 -4.26 -6.24 7.78
CA GLU A 124 -4.59 -5.28 8.83
C GLU A 124 -4.64 -3.86 8.25
N ILE A 125 -5.76 -3.17 8.46
CA ILE A 125 -5.97 -1.77 8.10
C ILE A 125 -6.35 -1.01 9.37
N SER A 126 -5.62 0.06 9.66
CA SER A 126 -5.90 0.95 10.79
C SER A 126 -6.99 1.94 10.44
N GLY A 127 -7.93 2.18 11.38
CA GLY A 127 -9.03 3.12 11.22
C GLY A 127 -10.29 2.66 11.94
N SER A 128 -11.30 3.52 11.98
CA SER A 128 -12.63 3.24 12.57
C SER A 128 -13.70 3.03 11.49
N ALA A 129 -13.49 3.59 10.29
CA ALA A 129 -14.28 3.38 9.10
C ALA A 129 -13.37 3.05 7.91
N PHE A 130 -13.90 2.41 6.87
CA PHE A 130 -13.07 1.91 5.79
C PHE A 130 -13.73 2.07 4.44
N TRP A 131 -12.90 2.43 3.44
CA TRP A 131 -13.28 2.34 2.03
C TRP A 131 -12.36 1.36 1.30
N LYS A 132 -12.88 0.85 0.18
CA LYS A 132 -12.11 0.09 -0.80
C LYS A 132 -12.14 0.84 -2.13
N ILE A 133 -10.98 1.06 -2.71
CA ILE A 133 -10.79 1.60 -4.05
C ILE A 133 -10.36 0.45 -4.94
N THR A 134 -11.06 0.27 -6.05
CA THR A 134 -10.76 -0.77 -7.04
C THR A 134 -10.55 -0.12 -8.40
N PHE A 135 -9.44 -0.45 -9.06
CA PHE A 135 -9.17 -0.09 -10.45
C PHE A 135 -9.26 -1.32 -11.34
N VAL A 136 -10.17 -1.33 -12.30
CA VAL A 136 -10.26 -2.37 -13.32
C VAL A 136 -9.51 -1.90 -14.57
N GLY A 137 -8.44 -2.60 -14.91
CA GLY A 137 -7.49 -2.17 -15.94
C GLY A 137 -6.40 -1.22 -15.44
N GLY A 138 -6.45 -0.79 -14.18
CA GLY A 138 -5.39 0.01 -13.54
C GLY A 138 -4.45 -0.89 -12.74
N THR A 139 -3.14 -0.81 -13.00
CA THR A 139 -2.15 -1.67 -12.34
C THR A 139 -0.81 -0.94 -12.24
N ARG A 140 0.01 -1.30 -11.26
CA ARG A 140 1.42 -0.90 -11.22
C ARG A 140 2.36 -1.98 -11.78
N THR A 141 1.82 -3.14 -12.14
CA THR A 141 2.58 -4.23 -12.75
C THR A 141 2.64 -4.03 -14.27
N LYS A 142 3.84 -3.88 -14.80
CA LYS A 142 4.10 -3.74 -16.23
C LYS A 142 3.98 -5.09 -16.95
N PRO A 143 3.79 -5.09 -18.28
CA PRO A 143 3.75 -6.33 -19.07
C PRO A 143 5.03 -7.19 -19.00
N ASP A 144 6.18 -6.57 -18.69
CA ASP A 144 7.47 -7.25 -18.50
C ASP A 144 7.68 -7.78 -17.07
N GLY A 145 6.69 -7.66 -16.20
CA GLY A 145 6.74 -8.05 -14.79
C GLY A 145 7.39 -7.01 -13.87
N GLY A 146 7.89 -5.91 -14.41
CA GLY A 146 8.41 -4.80 -13.63
C GLY A 146 7.31 -3.97 -12.98
N SER A 147 7.69 -3.00 -12.13
CA SER A 147 6.75 -2.03 -11.56
C SER A 147 6.83 -0.69 -12.27
N SER A 148 5.67 -0.07 -12.54
CA SER A 148 5.56 1.31 -13.02
C SER A 148 5.63 2.33 -11.88
N TYR A 149 5.44 1.87 -10.65
CA TYR A 149 5.46 2.68 -9.44
C TYR A 149 6.39 2.03 -8.40
N ALA A 150 7.42 2.76 -8.00
CA ALA A 150 8.43 2.29 -7.05
C ALA A 150 8.26 2.90 -5.64
N GLY A 151 7.21 3.69 -5.42
CA GLY A 151 6.92 4.32 -4.14
C GLY A 151 6.26 3.36 -3.13
N PRO A 152 5.87 3.87 -1.95
CA PRO A 152 5.24 3.07 -0.92
C PRO A 152 3.85 2.58 -1.33
N THR A 153 3.49 1.39 -0.87
CA THR A 153 2.15 0.78 -1.02
C THR A 153 1.40 0.74 0.32
N ASN A 154 1.97 1.35 1.33
CA ASN A 154 1.37 1.55 2.64
C ASN A 154 1.73 2.94 3.15
N PHE A 155 0.74 3.79 3.31
CA PHE A 155 0.84 5.14 3.83
C PHE A 155 0.13 5.20 5.17
N VAL A 156 0.80 5.77 6.18
CA VAL A 156 0.24 6.05 7.51
C VAL A 156 0.53 7.51 7.82
N PRO A 157 -0.20 8.45 7.19
CA PRO A 157 0.19 9.85 7.20
C PRO A 157 -0.09 10.56 8.53
N GLY A 158 -1.01 10.04 9.35
CA GLY A 158 -1.41 10.68 10.59
C GLY A 158 -2.25 11.94 10.38
N PHE A 159 -3.04 11.99 9.33
CA PHE A 159 -3.95 13.09 9.01
C PHE A 159 -5.27 12.99 9.80
N ASP A 160 -6.09 14.05 9.72
CA ASP A 160 -7.31 14.14 10.53
C ASP A 160 -8.38 13.12 10.10
N ALA A 161 -8.55 12.89 8.81
CA ALA A 161 -9.49 11.90 8.29
C ALA A 161 -8.78 10.63 7.77
N LEU A 162 -7.68 10.77 7.01
CA LEU A 162 -6.95 9.66 6.43
C LEU A 162 -5.96 9.05 7.42
N VAL A 163 -6.31 7.90 7.99
CA VAL A 163 -5.44 7.14 8.91
C VAL A 163 -4.45 6.27 8.14
N GLN A 164 -4.92 5.56 7.11
CA GLN A 164 -4.08 4.65 6.33
C GLN A 164 -4.59 4.52 4.90
N LEU A 165 -3.66 4.46 3.94
CA LEU A 165 -3.90 3.96 2.58
C LEU A 165 -2.98 2.78 2.35
N LYS A 166 -3.52 1.61 2.03
CA LYS A 166 -2.74 0.38 1.87
C LYS A 166 -3.21 -0.43 0.68
N GLU A 167 -2.25 -0.93 -0.10
CA GLU A 167 -2.54 -1.83 -1.20
C GLU A 167 -3.10 -3.15 -0.68
N GLY A 168 -4.22 -3.58 -1.25
CA GLY A 168 -4.84 -4.87 -1.00
C GLY A 168 -4.45 -5.93 -2.03
N GLY A 169 -3.96 -5.51 -3.19
CA GLY A 169 -3.48 -6.39 -4.25
C GLY A 169 -3.40 -5.69 -5.60
N ASP A 170 -2.60 -6.29 -6.48
CA ASP A 170 -2.42 -5.85 -7.87
C ASP A 170 -2.18 -7.09 -8.73
N PHE A 171 -3.26 -7.70 -9.19
CA PHE A 171 -3.23 -8.95 -9.94
C PHE A 171 -4.17 -8.90 -11.15
N GLU A 172 -3.72 -9.39 -12.32
CA GLU A 172 -4.49 -9.43 -13.58
C GLU A 172 -5.08 -8.08 -13.98
N ALA A 173 -4.33 -6.99 -13.77
CA ALA A 173 -4.76 -5.62 -13.99
C ALA A 173 -5.98 -5.19 -13.16
N LEU A 174 -6.20 -5.84 -12.03
CA LEU A 174 -7.09 -5.42 -10.97
C LEU A 174 -6.25 -4.93 -9.80
N SER A 175 -6.30 -3.64 -9.50
CA SER A 175 -5.61 -3.07 -8.35
C SER A 175 -6.61 -2.67 -7.28
N THR A 176 -6.38 -3.12 -6.05
CA THR A 176 -7.23 -2.87 -4.89
C THR A 176 -6.46 -2.12 -3.83
N TRP A 177 -7.09 -1.09 -3.26
CA TRP A 177 -6.54 -0.28 -2.18
C TRP A 177 -7.57 -0.13 -1.08
N TYR A 178 -7.14 -0.28 0.17
CA TYR A 178 -7.95 -0.02 1.35
C TYR A 178 -7.58 1.33 1.96
N VAL A 179 -8.60 2.08 2.32
CA VAL A 179 -8.51 3.36 3.01
C VAL A 179 -9.05 3.17 4.41
N GLY A 180 -8.22 3.37 5.41
CA GLY A 180 -8.63 3.45 6.80
C GLY A 180 -8.86 4.91 7.18
N LEU A 181 -10.00 5.19 7.77
CA LEU A 181 -10.47 6.51 8.15
C LEU A 181 -10.58 6.64 9.67
N ALA A 182 -10.39 7.84 10.19
CA ALA A 182 -10.62 8.14 11.60
C ALA A 182 -12.10 7.96 11.98
N ASP A 183 -13.02 8.38 11.10
CA ASP A 183 -14.47 8.23 11.24
C ASP A 183 -15.12 8.16 9.84
N THR A 184 -16.44 7.98 9.80
CA THR A 184 -17.21 8.05 8.58
C THR A 184 -17.12 9.46 7.98
N SER A 185 -16.73 9.55 6.71
CA SER A 185 -16.47 10.81 6.02
C SER A 185 -17.22 10.90 4.70
N CYS A 186 -17.48 12.12 4.23
CA CYS A 186 -17.95 12.37 2.88
C CYS A 186 -16.78 12.43 1.90
N ILE A 187 -17.05 12.13 0.65
CA ILE A 187 -16.05 11.99 -0.41
C ILE A 187 -16.28 13.02 -1.53
N ARG A 188 -15.22 13.46 -2.15
CA ARG A 188 -15.24 14.16 -3.43
C ARG A 188 -14.24 13.49 -4.36
N VAL A 189 -14.67 13.11 -5.55
CA VAL A 189 -13.81 12.46 -6.54
C VAL A 189 -13.64 13.37 -7.73
N LEU A 190 -12.39 13.60 -8.11
CA LEU A 190 -11.99 14.47 -9.21
C LEU A 190 -11.09 13.71 -10.19
N THR A 191 -11.21 14.03 -11.46
CA THR A 191 -10.29 13.56 -12.49
C THR A 191 -9.54 14.76 -13.08
N LEU A 192 -8.21 14.65 -13.16
CA LEU A 192 -7.35 15.67 -13.70
C LEU A 192 -6.58 15.15 -14.93
N SER A 193 -6.23 16.03 -15.84
CA SER A 193 -5.42 15.73 -17.02
C SER A 193 -4.06 16.42 -16.95
N GLY A 194 -3.04 15.83 -17.60
CA GLY A 194 -1.70 16.37 -17.74
C GLY A 194 -0.84 16.39 -16.45
N PRO A 195 -0.49 15.25 -15.84
CA PRO A 195 -0.83 13.86 -16.15
C PRO A 195 -2.25 13.47 -15.71
N ALA A 196 -2.72 12.32 -16.22
CA ALA A 196 -4.02 11.77 -15.82
C ALA A 196 -3.99 11.37 -14.34
N ARG A 197 -4.92 11.89 -13.53
CA ARG A 197 -4.99 11.62 -12.09
C ARG A 197 -6.42 11.42 -11.62
N LEU A 198 -6.62 10.38 -10.83
CA LEU A 198 -7.80 10.27 -9.98
C LEU A 198 -7.44 10.86 -8.61
N VAL A 199 -8.22 11.82 -8.17
CA VAL A 199 -8.07 12.48 -6.88
C VAL A 199 -9.30 12.18 -6.03
N ILE A 200 -9.07 11.76 -4.80
CA ILE A 200 -10.11 11.43 -3.82
C ILE A 200 -9.86 12.31 -2.60
N ASP A 201 -10.79 13.21 -2.34
CA ASP A 201 -10.79 14.04 -1.15
C ASP A 201 -11.71 13.45 -0.11
N ILE A 202 -11.27 13.47 1.14
CA ILE A 202 -11.92 12.90 2.32
C ILE A 202 -12.18 14.07 3.26
N GLN A 203 -13.44 14.43 3.45
CA GLN A 203 -13.83 15.57 4.27
C GLN A 203 -13.57 15.30 5.77
N HIS A 204 -13.07 16.28 6.50
CA HIS A 204 -12.97 16.28 7.96
C HIS A 204 -13.45 17.56 8.60
#